data_d2d8aa60d75cae89697c22814a368c46
#
_entry.id   d2d8aa60d75cae89697c22814a368c46
#
_cell.length_a   1.000
_cell.length_b   1.000
_cell.length_c   1.000
_cell.angle_alpha   90.00
_cell.angle_beta   90.00
_cell.angle_gamma   90.00
#
_symmetry.space_group_name_H-M   'P 1'
#
loop_
_entity.id
_entity.type
_entity.pdbx_description
1 polymer ?
#
loop_
_entity_poly.entity_id
_entity_poly.type
_entity_poly.pdbx_seq_one_letter_code
_entity_poly.pdbx_strand_id
1 'polypeptide(L)'
;MGRLRGISSRPLLANIELLAIAIHASYNERQLELRVVETVPSWFEVVPRPVLAGRVLGDGDMDSRANVCVLTEFGVRKLLAAENVLGQHVRLGSGVFEVVGIVKNESGGSVRAPDSEADAYIPLSTGSHLFGVANSRPISGGVESERVELSQVIAKMKGTDVVEAGAKAVEAVLKRFHKKPDFKIDVPLSLLREAEKTKRTYNIVLGAIAGISLLVGGIGIMNIMLASVTERTKEIGIRRAIGARKSRIVVQFLINTCVLSIGGGLAGLVVGVAIPIAITFFTAMPTVIQPYSMLLAFGISVGVGIVFGLYPALRAASLDPIEALRHE
;
A
#
# COMPACT_ATOMS: atom_id res chain seq x y z
N MET A 1 7.75 -2.46 -36.99
CA MET A 1 8.84 -2.19 -36.02
C MET A 1 9.27 -0.73 -36.15
N GLY A 2 8.53 0.21 -35.59
CA GLY A 2 8.72 1.64 -35.83
C GLY A 2 8.37 2.48 -34.61
N ARG A 3 9.37 2.84 -33.81
CA ARG A 3 9.43 4.05 -32.97
C ARG A 3 8.31 4.32 -31.97
N LEU A 4 8.37 3.66 -30.83
CA LEU A 4 7.88 4.24 -29.57
C LEU A 4 9.05 4.70 -28.66
N ARG A 5 10.21 5.04 -29.26
CA ARG A 5 11.41 5.55 -28.56
C ARG A 5 11.44 7.06 -28.36
N GLY A 6 10.29 7.71 -28.20
CA GLY A 6 10.23 9.17 -28.21
C GLY A 6 9.33 9.84 -27.18
N ILE A 7 9.00 9.20 -26.05
CA ILE A 7 8.37 9.89 -24.92
C ILE A 7 9.20 9.65 -23.68
N SER A 8 10.37 10.29 -23.67
CA SER A 8 11.18 10.52 -22.49
C SER A 8 10.57 11.67 -21.70
N SER A 9 9.84 11.35 -20.68
CA SER A 9 9.76 12.03 -19.39
C SER A 9 8.60 11.46 -18.56
N ARG A 10 8.90 10.36 -17.86
CA ARG A 10 8.33 9.98 -16.56
C ARG A 10 6.99 10.64 -16.16
N PRO A 11 5.84 9.95 -15.99
CA PRO A 11 5.71 8.76 -15.18
C PRO A 11 4.66 7.74 -15.64
N LEU A 12 4.82 7.14 -16.77
CA LEU A 12 4.09 5.94 -17.17
C LEU A 12 5.12 4.82 -17.15
N LEU A 13 5.20 4.11 -16.04
CA LEU A 13 6.04 2.93 -15.91
C LEU A 13 5.29 1.71 -16.37
N ALA A 14 5.86 1.11 -17.39
CA ALA A 14 5.75 -0.26 -17.85
C ALA A 14 4.65 -0.58 -18.85
N ASN A 15 5.04 -0.65 -20.10
CA ASN A 15 4.43 -1.56 -21.07
C ASN A 15 4.79 -2.96 -20.62
N ILE A 16 3.79 -3.76 -20.26
CA ILE A 16 3.96 -5.18 -19.99
C ILE A 16 3.27 -5.93 -21.07
N GLU A 17 4.06 -6.66 -21.79
CA GLU A 17 3.64 -7.52 -22.88
C GLU A 17 3.54 -8.93 -22.33
N LEU A 18 2.38 -9.56 -22.44
CA LEU A 18 2.09 -10.91 -21.98
C LEU A 18 1.40 -11.68 -23.08
N LEU A 19 1.96 -12.81 -23.45
CA LEU A 19 1.30 -13.81 -24.27
C LEU A 19 1.25 -15.12 -23.47
N ALA A 20 0.05 -15.56 -23.09
CA ALA A 20 -0.13 -16.81 -22.38
C ALA A 20 -0.45 -17.94 -23.36
N ILE A 21 0.36 -18.98 -23.40
CA ILE A 21 0.21 -20.14 -24.28
C ILE A 21 0.22 -21.41 -23.43
N ALA A 22 -0.73 -22.31 -23.70
CA ALA A 22 -0.67 -23.66 -23.15
C ALA A 22 0.30 -24.49 -24.00
N ILE A 23 1.39 -24.97 -23.41
CA ILE A 23 2.46 -25.70 -24.11
C ILE A 23 2.68 -27.07 -23.46
N HIS A 24 2.88 -28.06 -24.30
CA HIS A 24 3.32 -29.39 -23.84
C HIS A 24 4.78 -29.29 -23.40
N ALA A 25 5.02 -29.51 -22.10
CA ALA A 25 6.34 -29.56 -21.53
C ALA A 25 6.76 -31.00 -21.26
N SER A 26 8.04 -31.30 -21.46
CA SER A 26 8.58 -32.62 -21.13
C SER A 26 9.88 -32.52 -20.35
N TYR A 27 9.97 -33.29 -19.29
CA TYR A 27 11.17 -33.48 -18.49
C TYR A 27 11.24 -34.96 -18.03
N ASN A 28 12.37 -35.64 -18.27
CA ASN A 28 12.58 -37.03 -17.87
C ASN A 28 11.38 -37.93 -18.18
N GLU A 29 10.94 -37.96 -19.44
CA GLU A 29 9.80 -38.77 -19.95
C GLU A 29 8.41 -38.39 -19.42
N ARG A 30 8.30 -37.43 -18.50
CA ARG A 30 7.00 -36.88 -18.10
C ARG A 30 6.58 -35.83 -19.10
N GLN A 31 5.38 -35.99 -19.68
CA GLN A 31 4.73 -35.00 -20.54
C GLN A 31 3.57 -34.40 -19.75
N LEU A 32 3.58 -33.09 -19.63
CA LEU A 32 2.54 -32.32 -18.95
C LEU A 32 2.22 -31.05 -19.73
N GLU A 33 1.00 -30.63 -19.64
CA GLU A 33 0.57 -29.34 -20.19
C GLU A 33 0.90 -28.24 -19.17
N LEU A 34 1.75 -27.31 -19.56
CA LEU A 34 2.11 -26.13 -18.75
C LEU A 34 1.57 -24.87 -19.40
N ARG A 35 1.11 -23.99 -18.55
CA ARG A 35 0.77 -22.63 -18.94
C ARG A 35 2.03 -21.77 -18.91
N VAL A 36 2.58 -21.51 -20.10
CA VAL A 36 3.78 -20.71 -20.28
C VAL A 36 3.34 -19.28 -20.66
N VAL A 37 3.96 -18.30 -19.99
CA VAL A 37 3.71 -16.89 -20.23
C VAL A 37 4.96 -16.25 -20.79
N GLU A 38 4.85 -15.69 -21.99
CA GLU A 38 5.88 -14.88 -22.61
C GLU A 38 5.81 -13.48 -22.02
N THR A 39 6.92 -12.97 -21.50
CA THR A 39 6.92 -11.67 -20.82
C THR A 39 8.22 -10.91 -20.97
N VAL A 40 8.20 -9.65 -20.52
CA VAL A 40 9.35 -8.75 -20.49
C VAL A 40 9.86 -8.57 -19.06
N PRO A 41 11.13 -8.22 -18.83
CA PRO A 41 11.69 -8.06 -17.48
C PRO A 41 10.92 -7.06 -16.61
N SER A 42 10.42 -5.97 -17.19
CA SER A 42 9.62 -4.95 -16.49
C SER A 42 8.31 -5.48 -15.88
N TRP A 43 7.85 -6.66 -16.31
CA TRP A 43 6.69 -7.31 -15.72
C TRP A 43 6.91 -7.63 -14.23
N PHE A 44 8.10 -8.12 -13.87
CA PHE A 44 8.44 -8.45 -12.49
C PHE A 44 8.55 -7.20 -11.59
N GLU A 45 8.76 -6.01 -12.17
CA GLU A 45 8.73 -4.73 -11.43
C GLU A 45 7.30 -4.27 -11.14
N VAL A 46 6.38 -4.53 -12.04
CA VAL A 46 4.97 -4.12 -11.91
C VAL A 46 4.16 -5.12 -11.09
N VAL A 47 4.40 -6.42 -11.31
CA VAL A 47 3.79 -7.53 -10.55
C VAL A 47 4.90 -8.24 -9.77
N PRO A 48 5.33 -7.69 -8.63
CA PRO A 48 6.45 -8.25 -7.88
C PRO A 48 6.10 -9.64 -7.36
N ARG A 49 6.95 -10.60 -7.70
CA ARG A 49 6.87 -11.98 -7.19
C ARG A 49 8.13 -12.28 -6.37
N PRO A 50 7.99 -12.79 -5.14
CA PRO A 50 9.14 -13.22 -4.36
C PRO A 50 9.95 -14.27 -5.11
N VAL A 51 11.24 -14.00 -5.31
CA VAL A 51 12.18 -14.96 -5.88
C VAL A 51 12.56 -15.94 -4.79
N LEU A 52 12.26 -17.21 -5.02
CA LEU A 52 12.59 -18.30 -4.08
C LEU A 52 14.02 -18.81 -4.29
N ALA A 53 14.46 -18.85 -5.55
CA ALA A 53 15.83 -19.23 -5.90
C ALA A 53 16.19 -18.69 -7.29
N GLY A 54 17.48 -18.43 -7.52
CA GLY A 54 18.00 -17.93 -8.79
C GLY A 54 17.68 -16.47 -9.06
N ARG A 55 17.30 -16.14 -10.31
CA ARG A 55 16.99 -14.77 -10.77
C ARG A 55 15.74 -14.74 -11.66
N VAL A 56 15.16 -13.57 -11.81
CA VAL A 56 14.12 -13.32 -12.82
C VAL A 56 14.74 -13.01 -14.19
N LEU A 57 13.89 -12.85 -15.20
CA LEU A 57 14.31 -12.49 -16.56
C LEU A 57 14.95 -11.10 -16.54
N GLY A 58 16.04 -10.94 -17.25
CA GLY A 58 16.74 -9.67 -17.43
C GLY A 58 16.71 -9.17 -18.87
N ASP A 59 17.09 -7.89 -19.09
CA ASP A 59 17.13 -7.29 -20.43
C ASP A 59 18.10 -8.04 -21.36
N GLY A 60 19.21 -8.55 -20.83
CA GLY A 60 20.14 -9.38 -21.59
C GLY A 60 19.53 -10.66 -22.16
N ASP A 61 18.57 -11.27 -21.43
CA ASP A 61 17.85 -12.46 -21.90
C ASP A 61 16.92 -12.13 -23.08
N MET A 62 16.36 -10.92 -23.08
CA MET A 62 15.55 -10.40 -24.17
C MET A 62 16.37 -10.08 -25.42
N ASP A 63 17.49 -9.40 -25.24
CA ASP A 63 18.36 -8.93 -26.33
C ASP A 63 19.05 -10.10 -27.03
N SER A 64 19.51 -11.08 -26.26
CA SER A 64 20.17 -12.28 -26.80
C SER A 64 19.17 -13.38 -27.25
N ARG A 65 17.87 -13.21 -27.05
CA ARG A 65 16.86 -14.26 -27.23
C ARG A 65 17.26 -15.55 -26.51
N ALA A 66 17.69 -15.41 -25.28
CA ALA A 66 18.16 -16.56 -24.51
C ALA A 66 17.04 -17.57 -24.28
N ASN A 67 17.36 -18.87 -24.42
CA ASN A 67 16.45 -19.95 -24.08
C ASN A 67 16.48 -20.22 -22.57
N VAL A 68 15.97 -19.26 -21.81
CA VAL A 68 15.87 -19.33 -20.35
C VAL A 68 14.42 -19.26 -19.90
N CYS A 69 14.12 -19.89 -18.76
CA CYS A 69 12.78 -19.82 -18.16
C CYS A 69 12.86 -19.59 -16.65
N VAL A 70 11.84 -18.94 -16.12
CA VAL A 70 11.59 -18.80 -14.69
C VAL A 70 10.34 -19.61 -14.37
N LEU A 71 10.49 -20.63 -13.51
CA LEU A 71 9.37 -21.48 -13.09
C LEU A 71 8.66 -20.86 -11.89
N THR A 72 7.36 -21.09 -11.81
CA THR A 72 6.62 -20.84 -10.58
C THR A 72 6.70 -22.04 -9.66
N GLU A 73 6.36 -21.85 -8.40
CA GLU A 73 6.27 -22.94 -7.42
C GLU A 73 5.37 -24.09 -7.92
N PHE A 74 4.26 -23.76 -8.63
CA PHE A 74 3.39 -24.75 -9.24
C PHE A 74 4.04 -25.47 -10.41
N GLY A 75 4.74 -24.73 -11.28
CA GLY A 75 5.48 -25.30 -12.39
C GLY A 75 6.55 -26.28 -11.94
N VAL A 76 7.28 -25.93 -10.89
CA VAL A 76 8.27 -26.81 -10.26
C VAL A 76 7.62 -28.09 -9.74
N ARG A 77 6.54 -27.98 -8.97
CA ARG A 77 5.84 -29.15 -8.41
C ARG A 77 5.27 -30.07 -9.49
N LYS A 78 4.74 -29.47 -10.57
CA LYS A 78 4.21 -30.26 -11.69
C LYS A 78 5.30 -31.02 -12.43
N LEU A 79 6.41 -30.35 -12.78
CA LEU A 79 7.41 -30.86 -13.71
C LEU A 79 8.53 -31.67 -13.05
N LEU A 80 9.07 -31.18 -11.99
CA LEU A 80 10.40 -31.58 -11.57
C LEU A 80 10.41 -32.41 -10.30
N ALA A 81 9.43 -32.34 -9.41
CA ALA A 81 9.37 -33.07 -8.15
C ALA A 81 10.73 -33.24 -7.40
N ALA A 82 11.77 -32.49 -7.80
CA ALA A 82 13.16 -32.61 -7.41
C ALA A 82 13.64 -31.38 -6.64
N GLU A 83 14.56 -31.58 -5.70
CA GLU A 83 15.06 -30.53 -4.80
C GLU A 83 15.97 -29.50 -5.48
N ASN A 84 16.61 -29.82 -6.60
CA ASN A 84 17.52 -28.89 -7.30
C ASN A 84 17.09 -28.67 -8.76
N VAL A 85 16.38 -27.57 -8.99
CA VAL A 85 15.73 -27.24 -10.27
C VAL A 85 16.55 -26.23 -11.08
N LEU A 86 17.37 -25.40 -10.43
CA LEU A 86 18.17 -24.37 -11.11
C LEU A 86 19.22 -25.00 -12.01
N GLY A 87 19.37 -24.44 -13.21
CA GLY A 87 20.31 -24.93 -14.24
C GLY A 87 19.83 -26.17 -14.99
N GLN A 88 18.68 -26.74 -14.64
CA GLN A 88 18.10 -27.86 -15.37
C GLN A 88 17.51 -27.41 -16.71
N HIS A 89 17.54 -28.29 -17.68
CA HIS A 89 16.99 -28.04 -18.99
C HIS A 89 15.61 -28.68 -19.12
N VAL A 90 14.62 -27.87 -19.42
CA VAL A 90 13.23 -28.28 -19.60
C VAL A 90 12.82 -28.04 -21.03
N ARG A 91 12.21 -29.03 -21.67
CA ARG A 91 11.63 -28.85 -22.99
C ARG A 91 10.25 -28.20 -22.86
N LEU A 92 10.09 -27.03 -23.46
CA LEU A 92 8.80 -26.34 -23.58
C LEU A 92 8.43 -26.26 -25.07
N GLY A 93 7.46 -27.06 -25.48
CA GLY A 93 7.07 -27.18 -26.89
C GLY A 93 8.23 -27.61 -27.79
N SER A 94 8.59 -26.74 -28.74
CA SER A 94 9.69 -26.96 -29.69
C SER A 94 11.08 -26.57 -29.16
N GLY A 95 11.15 -25.83 -28.05
CA GLY A 95 12.39 -25.32 -27.49
C GLY A 95 12.85 -26.02 -26.21
N VAL A 96 14.17 -25.99 -25.96
CA VAL A 96 14.77 -26.41 -24.69
C VAL A 96 15.22 -25.16 -23.94
N PHE A 97 14.79 -25.01 -22.69
CA PHE A 97 15.02 -23.83 -21.87
C PHE A 97 15.76 -24.20 -20.59
N GLU A 98 16.73 -23.39 -20.19
CA GLU A 98 17.41 -23.49 -18.92
C GLU A 98 16.61 -22.79 -17.82
N VAL A 99 16.41 -23.45 -16.68
CA VAL A 99 15.72 -22.84 -15.53
C VAL A 99 16.68 -21.93 -14.78
N VAL A 100 16.47 -20.61 -14.88
CA VAL A 100 17.33 -19.59 -14.25
C VAL A 100 16.77 -19.06 -12.93
N GLY A 101 15.51 -19.35 -12.64
CA GLY A 101 14.90 -18.89 -11.40
C GLY A 101 13.59 -19.57 -11.06
N ILE A 102 13.22 -19.45 -9.78
CA ILE A 102 11.96 -19.93 -9.24
C ILE A 102 11.29 -18.78 -8.51
N VAL A 103 10.02 -18.51 -8.79
CA VAL A 103 9.23 -17.48 -8.16
C VAL A 103 8.00 -18.05 -7.47
N LYS A 104 7.53 -17.36 -6.43
CA LYS A 104 6.30 -17.73 -5.73
C LYS A 104 5.08 -17.43 -6.59
N ASN A 105 4.04 -18.27 -6.51
CA ASN A 105 2.81 -18.08 -7.29
C ASN A 105 2.00 -16.86 -6.87
N GLU A 106 2.02 -16.51 -5.59
CA GLU A 106 1.27 -15.37 -5.08
C GLU A 106 2.01 -14.06 -5.36
N SER A 107 1.38 -13.18 -6.09
CA SER A 107 1.76 -11.78 -6.08
C SER A 107 1.23 -11.15 -4.79
N GLY A 108 2.09 -10.51 -4.01
CA GLY A 108 1.70 -9.74 -2.81
C GLY A 108 0.90 -8.46 -3.13
N GLY A 109 0.28 -8.36 -4.29
CA GLY A 109 -0.43 -7.18 -4.78
C GLY A 109 -1.94 -7.40 -4.96
N SER A 110 -2.70 -6.30 -4.86
CA SER A 110 -4.16 -6.25 -5.01
C SER A 110 -4.65 -6.52 -6.44
N VAL A 111 -3.76 -6.71 -7.39
CA VAL A 111 -4.08 -6.98 -8.80
C VAL A 111 -3.99 -8.48 -9.03
N ARG A 112 -5.14 -9.12 -9.23
CA ARG A 112 -5.17 -10.45 -9.83
C ARG A 112 -4.74 -10.30 -11.28
N ALA A 113 -3.46 -10.56 -11.55
CA ALA A 113 -3.02 -10.72 -12.93
C ALA A 113 -3.73 -11.95 -13.51
N PRO A 114 -4.18 -11.91 -14.77
CA PRO A 114 -4.81 -13.07 -15.44
C PRO A 114 -3.91 -14.31 -15.49
N ASP A 115 -2.62 -14.13 -15.23
CA ASP A 115 -1.60 -15.16 -15.18
C ASP A 115 -1.40 -15.77 -13.77
N SER A 116 -2.35 -15.59 -12.86
CA SER A 116 -2.27 -16.17 -11.50
C SER A 116 -2.00 -17.69 -11.47
N GLU A 117 -2.22 -18.36 -12.61
CA GLU A 117 -2.00 -19.79 -12.83
C GLU A 117 -0.82 -20.09 -13.75
N ALA A 118 0.06 -19.14 -14.04
CA ALA A 118 1.24 -19.42 -14.86
C ALA A 118 2.17 -20.44 -14.20
N ASP A 119 2.63 -21.39 -14.98
CA ASP A 119 3.58 -22.41 -14.53
C ASP A 119 5.03 -22.00 -14.85
N ALA A 120 5.23 -21.26 -15.95
CA ALA A 120 6.54 -20.79 -16.39
C ALA A 120 6.47 -19.42 -17.07
N TYR A 121 7.56 -18.67 -16.96
CA TYR A 121 7.78 -17.39 -17.67
C TYR A 121 9.00 -17.53 -18.58
N ILE A 122 8.87 -17.07 -19.84
CA ILE A 122 9.98 -17.04 -20.80
C ILE A 122 10.08 -15.62 -21.42
N PRO A 123 11.27 -15.26 -21.96
CA PRO A 123 11.41 -13.97 -22.63
C PRO A 123 10.48 -13.89 -23.85
N LEU A 124 9.75 -12.77 -24.00
CA LEU A 124 8.85 -12.52 -25.11
C LEU A 124 9.55 -12.64 -26.47
N SER A 125 10.80 -12.16 -26.57
CA SER A 125 11.59 -12.24 -27.79
C SER A 125 11.91 -13.67 -28.21
N THR A 126 12.10 -14.57 -27.24
CA THR A 126 12.34 -16.00 -27.48
C THR A 126 11.05 -16.73 -27.81
N GLY A 127 9.98 -16.45 -27.02
CA GLY A 127 8.68 -17.07 -27.23
C GLY A 127 8.10 -16.77 -28.60
N SER A 128 8.03 -15.49 -28.97
CA SER A 128 7.51 -15.08 -30.28
C SER A 128 8.35 -15.61 -31.46
N HIS A 129 9.65 -15.89 -31.26
CA HIS A 129 10.48 -16.50 -32.27
C HIS A 129 10.21 -18.02 -32.43
N LEU A 130 10.02 -18.74 -31.33
CA LEU A 130 9.85 -20.20 -31.31
C LEU A 130 8.41 -20.64 -31.56
N PHE A 131 7.44 -19.92 -31.01
CA PHE A 131 6.03 -20.30 -31.07
C PHE A 131 5.22 -19.44 -32.05
N GLY A 132 5.81 -18.35 -32.53
CA GLY A 132 5.15 -17.42 -33.45
C GLY A 132 4.11 -16.53 -32.76
N VAL A 133 3.47 -15.66 -33.51
CA VAL A 133 2.43 -14.72 -33.06
C VAL A 133 1.02 -15.15 -33.49
N ALA A 134 0.89 -16.33 -34.08
CA ALA A 134 -0.41 -16.85 -34.56
C ALA A 134 -0.98 -17.83 -33.53
N ASN A 135 -2.10 -17.44 -32.94
CA ASN A 135 -2.86 -18.32 -32.06
C ASN A 135 -3.94 -19.02 -32.84
N SER A 136 -3.77 -20.31 -33.08
CA SER A 136 -4.74 -21.10 -33.82
C SER A 136 -5.61 -21.89 -32.85
N ARG A 137 -6.91 -21.61 -32.82
CA ARG A 137 -7.87 -22.37 -31.99
C ARG A 137 -8.76 -23.22 -32.92
N PRO A 138 -8.84 -24.53 -32.65
CA PRO A 138 -9.83 -25.34 -33.34
C PRO A 138 -11.23 -24.96 -32.87
N ILE A 139 -12.10 -24.55 -33.82
CA ILE A 139 -13.52 -24.31 -33.59
C ILE A 139 -14.33 -25.37 -34.34
N SER A 140 -15.59 -25.57 -33.88
CA SER A 140 -16.50 -26.52 -34.56
C SER A 140 -16.80 -26.03 -35.96
N GLY A 141 -16.07 -26.56 -36.95
CA GLY A 141 -16.20 -26.21 -38.38
C GLY A 141 -14.98 -25.58 -39.02
N GLY A 142 -13.83 -25.44 -38.33
CA GLY A 142 -12.61 -24.91 -38.92
C GLY A 142 -11.51 -24.59 -37.87
N VAL A 143 -10.48 -23.94 -38.36
CA VAL A 143 -9.41 -23.40 -37.49
C VAL A 143 -9.50 -21.88 -37.56
N GLU A 144 -9.81 -21.24 -36.44
CA GLU A 144 -9.69 -19.79 -36.30
C GLU A 144 -8.24 -19.47 -35.98
N SER A 145 -7.58 -18.78 -36.92
CA SER A 145 -6.21 -18.29 -36.69
C SER A 145 -6.25 -16.79 -36.48
N GLU A 146 -5.97 -16.37 -35.26
CA GLU A 146 -5.86 -14.97 -34.92
C GLU A 146 -4.39 -14.62 -34.71
N ARG A 147 -3.93 -13.58 -35.39
CA ARG A 147 -2.58 -13.05 -35.16
C ARG A 147 -2.61 -12.06 -34.00
N VAL A 148 -2.17 -12.49 -32.84
CA VAL A 148 -2.11 -11.67 -31.65
C VAL A 148 -0.64 -11.42 -31.31
N GLU A 149 -0.17 -10.19 -31.52
CA GLU A 149 1.22 -9.84 -31.19
C GLU A 149 1.36 -9.68 -29.67
N LEU A 150 0.32 -9.17 -29.01
CA LEU A 150 0.28 -8.95 -27.56
C LEU A 150 -1.12 -9.30 -27.04
N SER A 151 -1.19 -10.20 -26.07
CA SER A 151 -2.48 -10.57 -25.45
C SER A 151 -2.92 -9.60 -24.37
N GLN A 152 -1.96 -8.98 -23.68
CA GLN A 152 -2.25 -8.09 -22.57
C GLN A 152 -1.14 -7.07 -22.36
N VAL A 153 -1.54 -5.84 -22.02
CA VAL A 153 -0.66 -4.75 -21.56
C VAL A 153 -1.13 -4.27 -20.21
N ILE A 154 -0.26 -4.26 -19.22
CA ILE A 154 -0.57 -3.75 -17.88
C ILE A 154 0.13 -2.42 -17.67
N ALA A 155 -0.62 -1.38 -17.32
CA ALA A 155 -0.10 -0.07 -17.00
C ALA A 155 -0.20 0.21 -15.49
N LYS A 156 0.93 0.46 -14.83
CA LYS A 156 0.99 0.83 -13.42
C LYS A 156 0.93 2.35 -13.27
N MET A 157 -0.03 2.83 -12.50
CA MET A 157 -0.19 4.25 -12.19
C MET A 157 0.44 4.60 -10.84
N LYS A 158 0.81 5.87 -10.63
CA LYS A 158 1.42 6.34 -9.38
C LYS A 158 0.47 6.36 -8.18
N GLY A 159 -0.84 6.49 -8.43
CA GLY A 159 -1.85 6.56 -7.39
C GLY A 159 -3.22 6.23 -7.95
N THR A 160 -4.16 5.90 -7.08
CA THR A 160 -5.54 5.53 -7.43
C THR A 160 -6.32 6.68 -8.05
N ASP A 161 -5.99 7.91 -7.67
CA ASP A 161 -6.59 9.16 -8.15
C ASP A 161 -6.34 9.43 -9.64
N VAL A 162 -5.20 8.95 -10.16
CA VAL A 162 -4.81 9.15 -11.57
C VAL A 162 -5.17 7.98 -12.49
N VAL A 163 -5.69 6.87 -11.95
CA VAL A 163 -6.00 5.65 -12.73
C VAL A 163 -7.05 5.93 -13.81
N GLU A 164 -8.11 6.65 -13.49
CA GLU A 164 -9.18 6.94 -14.45
C GLU A 164 -8.70 7.87 -15.58
N ALA A 165 -7.92 8.89 -15.24
CA ALA A 165 -7.32 9.79 -16.23
C ALA A 165 -6.30 9.05 -17.11
N GLY A 166 -5.49 8.16 -16.50
CA GLY A 166 -4.55 7.31 -17.20
C GLY A 166 -5.23 6.33 -18.15
N ALA A 167 -6.31 5.69 -17.72
CA ALA A 167 -7.08 4.79 -18.58
C ALA A 167 -7.65 5.50 -19.81
N LYS A 168 -8.21 6.70 -19.64
CA LYS A 168 -8.70 7.53 -20.75
C LYS A 168 -7.57 7.92 -21.71
N ALA A 169 -6.39 8.24 -21.19
CA ALA A 169 -5.22 8.56 -22.02
C ALA A 169 -4.74 7.36 -22.82
N VAL A 170 -4.65 6.17 -22.20
CA VAL A 170 -4.31 4.92 -22.90
C VAL A 170 -5.34 4.60 -23.96
N GLU A 171 -6.64 4.73 -23.64
CA GLU A 171 -7.72 4.52 -24.61
C GLU A 171 -7.61 5.44 -25.82
N ALA A 172 -7.33 6.74 -25.60
CA ALA A 172 -7.15 7.69 -26.69
C ALA A 172 -5.96 7.34 -27.59
N VAL A 173 -4.85 6.87 -27.00
CA VAL A 173 -3.68 6.41 -27.75
C VAL A 173 -4.01 5.18 -28.57
N LEU A 174 -4.62 4.15 -27.97
CA LEU A 174 -4.99 2.91 -28.64
C LEU A 174 -5.96 3.19 -29.79
N LYS A 175 -7.03 3.96 -29.58
CA LYS A 175 -7.99 4.35 -30.63
C LYS A 175 -7.34 5.09 -31.80
N ARG A 176 -6.25 5.81 -31.57
CA ARG A 176 -5.53 6.52 -32.63
C ARG A 176 -4.76 5.57 -33.54
N PHE A 177 -4.21 4.48 -33.00
CA PHE A 177 -3.36 3.54 -33.71
C PHE A 177 -4.12 2.30 -34.21
N HIS A 178 -5.21 1.92 -33.54
CA HIS A 178 -6.06 0.78 -33.92
C HIS A 178 -7.30 1.25 -34.68
N LYS A 179 -7.43 0.79 -35.90
CA LYS A 179 -8.59 1.12 -36.76
C LYS A 179 -9.84 0.30 -36.44
N LYS A 180 -9.67 -0.85 -35.78
CA LYS A 180 -10.73 -1.72 -35.29
C LYS A 180 -10.75 -1.75 -33.78
N PRO A 181 -11.92 -1.97 -33.15
CA PRO A 181 -11.99 -2.12 -31.66
C PRO A 181 -11.53 -3.54 -31.29
N ASP A 182 -10.22 -3.78 -31.37
CA ASP A 182 -9.54 -5.06 -31.07
C ASP A 182 -8.91 -5.10 -29.68
N PHE A 183 -9.22 -4.12 -28.86
CA PHE A 183 -8.72 -4.05 -27.49
C PHE A 183 -9.85 -3.80 -26.49
N LYS A 184 -9.66 -4.29 -25.26
CA LYS A 184 -10.52 -4.03 -24.11
C LYS A 184 -9.67 -3.43 -22.98
N ILE A 185 -10.11 -2.31 -22.43
CA ILE A 185 -9.47 -1.73 -21.26
C ILE A 185 -10.25 -2.20 -20.04
N ASP A 186 -9.57 -2.92 -19.17
CA ASP A 186 -10.12 -3.34 -17.89
C ASP A 186 -9.49 -2.52 -16.76
N VAL A 187 -10.30 -1.71 -16.11
CA VAL A 187 -9.87 -0.89 -14.98
C VAL A 187 -10.68 -1.35 -13.76
N PRO A 188 -10.05 -1.95 -12.75
CA PRO A 188 -10.76 -2.45 -11.56
C PRO A 188 -11.23 -1.30 -10.64
N LEU A 189 -11.98 -0.33 -11.21
CA LEU A 189 -12.46 0.87 -10.49
C LEU A 189 -13.38 0.51 -9.30
N SER A 190 -14.14 -0.58 -9.41
CA SER A 190 -14.98 -1.04 -8.31
C SER A 190 -14.16 -1.42 -7.08
N LEU A 191 -13.09 -2.19 -7.28
CA LEU A 191 -12.17 -2.58 -6.19
C LEU A 191 -11.44 -1.38 -5.59
N LEU A 192 -11.00 -0.43 -6.43
CA LEU A 192 -10.36 0.80 -5.97
C LEU A 192 -11.32 1.65 -5.14
N ARG A 193 -12.55 1.85 -5.61
CA ARG A 193 -13.59 2.60 -4.90
C ARG A 193 -14.02 1.93 -3.60
N GLU A 194 -14.10 0.60 -3.56
CA GLU A 194 -14.35 -0.15 -2.33
C GLU A 194 -13.21 0.00 -1.32
N ALA A 195 -11.95 -0.09 -1.77
CA ALA A 195 -10.80 0.14 -0.92
C ALA A 195 -10.79 1.56 -0.34
N GLU A 196 -11.10 2.59 -1.15
CA GLU A 196 -11.21 3.98 -0.69
C GLU A 196 -12.36 4.17 0.29
N LYS A 197 -13.55 3.60 0.02
CA LYS A 197 -14.68 3.64 0.96
C LYS A 197 -14.34 2.98 2.28
N THR A 198 -13.72 1.80 2.22
CA THR A 198 -13.28 1.06 3.41
C THR A 198 -12.28 1.88 4.22
N LYS A 199 -11.25 2.45 3.57
CA LYS A 199 -10.27 3.34 4.21
C LYS A 199 -10.95 4.55 4.87
N ARG A 200 -11.90 5.19 4.19
CA ARG A 200 -12.66 6.32 4.73
C ARG A 200 -13.49 5.92 5.94
N THR A 201 -14.16 4.77 5.88
CA THR A 201 -14.94 4.24 7.01
C THR A 201 -14.05 3.97 8.22
N TYR A 202 -12.91 3.29 8.03
CA TYR A 202 -11.94 3.09 9.11
C TYR A 202 -11.45 4.41 9.71
N ASN A 203 -11.11 5.39 8.89
CA ASN A 203 -10.65 6.69 9.38
C ASN A 203 -11.74 7.41 10.21
N ILE A 204 -13.01 7.34 9.82
CA ILE A 204 -14.13 7.91 10.58
C ILE A 204 -14.31 7.17 11.91
N VAL A 205 -14.33 5.84 11.89
CA VAL A 205 -14.51 5.03 13.12
C VAL A 205 -13.35 5.25 14.09
N LEU A 206 -12.12 5.16 13.62
CA LEU A 206 -10.93 5.40 14.45
C LEU A 206 -10.90 6.85 14.97
N GLY A 207 -11.26 7.82 14.14
CA GLY A 207 -11.38 9.22 14.53
C GLY A 207 -12.45 9.45 15.61
N ALA A 208 -13.58 8.78 15.50
CA ALA A 208 -14.64 8.84 16.52
C ALA A 208 -14.19 8.25 17.86
N ILE A 209 -13.53 7.08 17.83
CA ILE A 209 -12.99 6.43 19.04
C ILE A 209 -11.94 7.34 19.69
N ALA A 210 -11.02 7.91 18.90
CA ALA A 210 -10.02 8.85 19.38
C ALA A 210 -10.66 10.10 19.97
N GLY A 211 -11.70 10.65 19.32
CA GLY A 211 -12.46 11.80 19.83
C GLY A 211 -13.11 11.54 21.16
N ILE A 212 -13.78 10.39 21.32
CA ILE A 212 -14.37 9.97 22.61
C ILE A 212 -13.30 9.83 23.68
N SER A 213 -12.17 9.19 23.37
CA SER A 213 -11.05 9.03 24.30
C SER A 213 -10.48 10.37 24.75
N LEU A 214 -10.36 11.34 23.83
CA LEU A 214 -9.92 12.70 24.13
C LEU A 214 -10.94 13.44 25.04
N LEU A 215 -12.24 13.29 24.80
CA LEU A 215 -13.28 13.86 25.66
C LEU A 215 -13.21 13.31 27.07
N VAL A 216 -13.08 11.99 27.23
CA VAL A 216 -12.94 11.33 28.53
C VAL A 216 -11.68 11.81 29.25
N GLY A 217 -10.54 11.85 28.52
CA GLY A 217 -9.28 12.37 29.05
C GLY A 217 -9.37 13.87 29.47
N GLY A 218 -10.05 14.67 28.65
CA GLY A 218 -10.31 16.08 28.94
C GLY A 218 -11.17 16.29 30.20
N ILE A 219 -12.22 15.49 30.37
CA ILE A 219 -13.04 15.48 31.60
C ILE A 219 -12.17 15.06 32.79
N GLY A 220 -11.27 14.11 32.62
CA GLY A 220 -10.29 13.73 33.67
C GLY A 220 -9.40 14.91 34.09
N ILE A 221 -8.86 15.66 33.12
CA ILE A 221 -8.07 16.88 33.40
C ILE A 221 -8.94 17.91 34.14
N MET A 222 -10.15 18.13 33.70
CA MET A 222 -11.08 19.07 34.32
C MET A 222 -11.36 18.71 35.81
N ASN A 223 -11.62 17.42 36.08
CA ASN A 223 -11.90 16.94 37.44
C ASN A 223 -10.68 17.10 38.36
N ILE A 224 -9.47 16.75 37.90
CA ILE A 224 -8.22 16.91 38.66
C ILE A 224 -7.98 18.39 38.96
N MET A 225 -8.22 19.26 37.98
CA MET A 225 -8.07 20.72 38.14
C MET A 225 -9.10 21.29 39.12
N LEU A 226 -10.35 20.84 39.09
CA LEU A 226 -11.38 21.25 40.04
C LEU A 226 -11.01 20.84 41.48
N ALA A 227 -10.51 19.60 41.66
CA ALA A 227 -10.01 19.15 42.93
C ALA A 227 -8.84 20.02 43.44
N SER A 228 -7.88 20.31 42.53
CA SER A 228 -6.75 21.19 42.85
C SER A 228 -7.19 22.62 43.23
N VAL A 229 -8.24 23.15 42.57
CA VAL A 229 -8.81 24.46 42.93
C VAL A 229 -9.44 24.42 44.34
N THR A 230 -10.21 23.36 44.65
CA THR A 230 -10.84 23.22 45.97
C THR A 230 -9.79 23.10 47.08
N GLU A 231 -8.73 22.30 46.91
CA GLU A 231 -7.62 22.17 47.87
C GLU A 231 -6.89 23.49 48.09
N ARG A 232 -6.78 24.35 47.05
CA ARG A 232 -6.05 25.64 47.12
C ARG A 232 -6.95 26.83 47.30
N THR A 233 -8.24 26.65 47.68
CA THR A 233 -9.23 27.71 47.77
C THR A 233 -8.76 28.82 48.72
N LYS A 234 -8.21 28.48 49.87
CA LYS A 234 -7.69 29.44 50.89
C LYS A 234 -6.50 30.23 50.31
N GLU A 235 -5.58 29.60 49.65
CA GLU A 235 -4.43 30.28 49.00
C GLU A 235 -4.88 31.27 47.92
N ILE A 236 -5.82 30.86 47.09
CA ILE A 236 -6.42 31.71 46.04
C ILE A 236 -7.14 32.91 46.69
N GLY A 237 -7.91 32.68 47.76
CA GLY A 237 -8.62 33.69 48.53
C GLY A 237 -7.67 34.77 49.08
N ILE A 238 -6.56 34.34 49.71
CA ILE A 238 -5.53 35.25 50.25
C ILE A 238 -4.92 36.08 49.13
N ARG A 239 -4.52 35.49 48.02
CA ARG A 239 -3.94 36.21 46.89
C ARG A 239 -4.92 37.25 46.32
N ARG A 240 -6.21 36.92 46.25
CA ARG A 240 -7.27 37.79 45.78
C ARG A 240 -7.51 38.93 46.75
N ALA A 241 -7.48 38.67 48.08
CA ALA A 241 -7.64 39.70 49.11
C ALA A 241 -6.52 40.75 49.09
N ILE A 242 -5.26 40.31 48.78
CA ILE A 242 -4.10 41.20 48.63
C ILE A 242 -4.10 41.95 47.27
N GLY A 243 -5.11 41.74 46.40
CA GLY A 243 -5.29 42.51 45.15
C GLY A 243 -4.82 41.79 43.87
N ALA A 244 -4.64 40.50 43.85
CA ALA A 244 -4.31 39.76 42.65
C ALA A 244 -5.43 39.85 41.60
N ARG A 245 -5.09 40.21 40.34
CA ARG A 245 -6.04 40.27 39.25
C ARG A 245 -6.52 38.87 38.88
N LYS A 246 -7.84 38.73 38.55
CA LYS A 246 -8.45 37.47 38.11
C LYS A 246 -7.64 36.80 36.98
N SER A 247 -7.18 37.57 36.01
CA SER A 247 -6.39 37.07 34.86
C SER A 247 -5.10 36.38 35.27
N ARG A 248 -4.44 36.82 36.34
CA ARG A 248 -3.21 36.17 36.82
C ARG A 248 -3.49 34.77 37.38
N ILE A 249 -4.64 34.61 38.05
CA ILE A 249 -5.06 33.28 38.58
C ILE A 249 -5.41 32.36 37.39
N VAL A 250 -6.19 32.84 36.40
CA VAL A 250 -6.52 32.07 35.21
C VAL A 250 -5.24 31.57 34.47
N VAL A 251 -4.30 32.51 34.26
CA VAL A 251 -3.04 32.15 33.55
C VAL A 251 -2.24 31.13 34.37
N GLN A 252 -2.18 31.24 35.68
CA GLN A 252 -1.45 30.29 36.55
C GLN A 252 -2.03 28.86 36.39
N PHE A 253 -3.36 28.73 36.44
CA PHE A 253 -4.03 27.43 36.29
C PHE A 253 -3.93 26.90 34.83
N LEU A 254 -4.01 27.77 33.82
CA LEU A 254 -3.79 27.39 32.44
C LEU A 254 -2.36 26.88 32.17
N ILE A 255 -1.34 27.55 32.73
CA ILE A 255 0.04 27.07 32.63
C ILE A 255 0.16 25.66 33.23
N ASN A 256 -0.45 25.43 34.40
CA ASN A 256 -0.41 24.11 35.02
C ASN A 256 -1.07 23.04 34.14
N THR A 257 -2.21 23.35 33.54
CA THR A 257 -2.90 22.46 32.59
C THR A 257 -2.08 22.25 31.30
N CYS A 258 -1.44 23.30 30.78
CA CYS A 258 -0.56 23.18 29.60
C CYS A 258 0.63 22.25 29.88
N VAL A 259 1.29 22.39 31.04
CA VAL A 259 2.40 21.51 31.42
C VAL A 259 1.95 20.05 31.48
N LEU A 260 0.78 19.80 32.09
CA LEU A 260 0.20 18.46 32.17
C LEU A 260 -0.11 17.88 30.78
N SER A 261 -0.73 18.70 29.91
CA SER A 261 -1.10 18.30 28.55
C SER A 261 0.09 18.09 27.64
N ILE A 262 1.13 18.92 27.76
CA ILE A 262 2.39 18.75 27.02
C ILE A 262 3.10 17.46 27.49
N GLY A 263 3.19 17.24 28.80
CA GLY A 263 3.81 16.01 29.33
C GLY A 263 3.06 14.75 28.90
N GLY A 264 1.73 14.74 29.03
CA GLY A 264 0.87 13.66 28.56
C GLY A 264 0.93 13.47 27.04
N GLY A 265 0.93 14.57 26.29
CA GLY A 265 1.04 14.55 24.83
C GLY A 265 2.38 13.99 24.33
N LEU A 266 3.49 14.34 24.98
CA LEU A 266 4.81 13.76 24.68
C LEU A 266 4.85 12.26 25.00
N ALA A 267 4.36 11.87 26.18
CA ALA A 267 4.27 10.46 26.54
C ALA A 267 3.41 9.67 25.54
N GLY A 268 2.24 10.20 25.18
CA GLY A 268 1.36 9.61 24.17
C GLY A 268 2.03 9.50 22.79
N LEU A 269 2.84 10.48 22.39
CA LEU A 269 3.58 10.47 21.12
C LEU A 269 4.66 9.38 21.13
N VAL A 270 5.39 9.21 22.24
CA VAL A 270 6.38 8.13 22.40
C VAL A 270 5.70 6.77 22.23
N VAL A 271 4.58 6.53 22.92
CA VAL A 271 3.82 5.28 22.83
C VAL A 271 3.26 5.09 21.43
N GLY A 272 2.71 6.15 20.81
CA GLY A 272 2.13 6.13 19.46
C GLY A 272 3.16 5.83 18.36
N VAL A 273 4.44 6.11 18.58
CA VAL A 273 5.55 5.75 17.66
C VAL A 273 6.12 4.37 17.98
N ALA A 274 6.25 4.03 19.26
CA ALA A 274 6.86 2.78 19.70
C ALA A 274 6.04 1.55 19.26
N ILE A 275 4.70 1.62 19.35
CA ILE A 275 3.82 0.50 19.00
C ILE A 275 3.93 0.10 17.52
N PRO A 276 3.79 1.02 16.53
CA PRO A 276 3.96 0.67 15.11
C PRO A 276 5.36 0.13 14.78
N ILE A 277 6.42 0.68 15.39
CA ILE A 277 7.78 0.18 15.21
C ILE A 277 7.91 -1.26 15.72
N ALA A 278 7.36 -1.54 16.92
CA ALA A 278 7.35 -2.89 17.47
C ALA A 278 6.58 -3.86 16.58
N ILE A 279 5.40 -3.47 16.07
CA ILE A 279 4.62 -4.29 15.12
C ILE A 279 5.43 -4.58 13.86
N THR A 280 6.08 -3.58 13.28
CA THR A 280 6.93 -3.78 12.08
C THR A 280 8.04 -4.78 12.36
N PHE A 281 8.66 -4.72 13.54
CA PHE A 281 9.75 -5.63 13.92
C PHE A 281 9.28 -7.09 14.09
N PHE A 282 8.11 -7.31 14.70
CA PHE A 282 7.59 -8.67 14.95
C PHE A 282 6.82 -9.29 13.79
N THR A 283 6.16 -8.48 12.95
CA THR A 283 5.26 -9.00 11.90
C THR A 283 5.77 -8.78 10.48
N ALA A 284 6.92 -8.10 10.31
CA ALA A 284 7.47 -7.69 9.01
C ALA A 284 6.47 -6.88 8.14
N MET A 285 5.41 -6.31 8.73
CA MET A 285 4.47 -5.43 8.04
C MET A 285 5.05 -4.01 7.99
N PRO A 286 5.30 -3.43 6.81
CA PRO A 286 5.84 -2.08 6.72
C PRO A 286 4.82 -1.06 7.23
N THR A 287 5.16 -0.32 8.29
CA THR A 287 4.36 0.80 8.79
C THR A 287 4.97 2.12 8.38
N VAL A 288 4.15 3.03 7.86
CA VAL A 288 4.58 4.37 7.44
C VAL A 288 4.11 5.38 8.48
N ILE A 289 5.06 5.99 9.17
CA ILE A 289 4.79 7.04 10.16
C ILE A 289 4.95 8.40 9.45
N GLN A 290 3.87 9.19 9.40
CA GLN A 290 3.90 10.51 8.80
C GLN A 290 4.19 11.58 9.85
N PRO A 291 5.23 12.44 9.68
CA PRO A 291 5.54 13.50 10.66
C PRO A 291 4.40 14.49 10.92
N TYR A 292 3.59 14.76 9.90
CA TYR A 292 2.42 15.63 10.01
C TYR A 292 1.39 15.10 11.00
N SER A 293 1.14 13.79 11.04
CA SER A 293 0.17 13.20 11.98
C SER A 293 0.62 13.31 13.44
N MET A 294 1.93 13.29 13.69
CA MET A 294 2.50 13.51 15.03
C MET A 294 2.25 14.94 15.51
N LEU A 295 2.52 15.94 14.65
CA LEU A 295 2.30 17.35 14.98
C LEU A 295 0.81 17.62 15.22
N LEU A 296 -0.06 17.04 14.41
CA LEU A 296 -1.49 17.18 14.54
C LEU A 296 -2.01 16.55 15.84
N ALA A 297 -1.56 15.33 16.18
CA ALA A 297 -1.94 14.65 17.41
C ALA A 297 -1.50 15.42 18.66
N PHE A 298 -0.25 15.91 18.66
CA PHE A 298 0.27 16.73 19.74
C PHE A 298 -0.50 18.06 19.88
N GLY A 299 -0.76 18.75 18.78
CA GLY A 299 -1.53 20.00 18.76
C GLY A 299 -2.96 19.81 19.30
N ILE A 300 -3.64 18.73 18.91
CA ILE A 300 -4.98 18.41 19.42
C ILE A 300 -4.91 18.10 20.92
N SER A 301 -3.93 17.35 21.39
CA SER A 301 -3.76 17.02 22.81
C SER A 301 -3.61 18.29 23.68
N VAL A 302 -2.75 19.20 23.26
CA VAL A 302 -2.55 20.49 23.95
C VAL A 302 -3.82 21.35 23.89
N GLY A 303 -4.48 21.40 22.72
CA GLY A 303 -5.74 22.12 22.53
C GLY A 303 -6.85 21.63 23.46
N VAL A 304 -7.02 20.31 23.59
CA VAL A 304 -7.98 19.69 24.51
C VAL A 304 -7.65 20.06 25.95
N GLY A 305 -6.36 20.00 26.35
CA GLY A 305 -5.96 20.43 27.67
C GLY A 305 -6.33 21.87 27.98
N ILE A 306 -6.10 22.80 27.05
CA ILE A 306 -6.47 24.21 27.22
C ILE A 306 -7.98 24.37 27.37
N VAL A 307 -8.78 23.72 26.49
CA VAL A 307 -10.25 23.83 26.50
C VAL A 307 -10.82 23.32 27.83
N PHE A 308 -10.42 22.12 28.26
CA PHE A 308 -10.93 21.53 29.51
C PHE A 308 -10.33 22.16 30.77
N GLY A 309 -9.14 22.77 30.69
CA GLY A 309 -8.52 23.52 31.79
C GLY A 309 -9.07 24.92 31.97
N LEU A 310 -9.68 25.50 30.93
CA LEU A 310 -10.19 26.87 30.98
C LEU A 310 -11.35 27.02 31.98
N TYR A 311 -12.29 26.06 32.00
CA TYR A 311 -13.42 26.12 32.93
C TYR A 311 -13.01 26.12 34.41
N PRO A 312 -12.16 25.17 34.91
CA PRO A 312 -11.67 25.24 36.30
C PRO A 312 -10.88 26.50 36.62
N ALA A 313 -10.06 26.99 35.66
CA ALA A 313 -9.29 28.20 35.82
C ALA A 313 -10.18 29.46 35.99
N LEU A 314 -11.24 29.57 35.22
CA LEU A 314 -12.22 30.64 35.37
C LEU A 314 -12.97 30.56 36.68
N ARG A 315 -13.35 29.35 37.09
CA ARG A 315 -14.01 29.11 38.40
C ARG A 315 -13.12 29.49 39.57
N ALA A 316 -11.83 29.13 39.55
CA ALA A 316 -10.85 29.55 40.55
C ALA A 316 -10.72 31.07 40.64
N ALA A 317 -10.72 31.77 39.49
CA ALA A 317 -10.63 33.24 39.44
C ALA A 317 -11.91 33.96 39.91
N SER A 318 -13.07 33.27 39.90
CA SER A 318 -14.34 33.83 40.33
C SER A 318 -14.65 33.64 41.82
N LEU A 319 -13.84 32.90 42.58
CA LEU A 319 -14.03 32.70 44.00
C LEU A 319 -14.09 34.04 44.76
N ASP A 320 -15.03 34.15 45.69
CA ASP A 320 -15.11 35.32 46.60
C ASP A 320 -14.05 35.17 47.68
N PRO A 321 -13.18 36.19 47.90
CA PRO A 321 -12.15 36.12 48.94
C PRO A 321 -12.71 35.91 50.35
N ILE A 322 -13.92 36.43 50.63
CA ILE A 322 -14.55 36.29 51.92
C ILE A 322 -14.99 34.86 52.20
N GLU A 323 -15.65 34.23 51.22
CA GLU A 323 -16.08 32.84 51.29
C GLU A 323 -14.87 31.88 51.32
N ALA A 324 -13.84 32.16 50.53
CA ALA A 324 -12.61 31.35 50.47
C ALA A 324 -11.82 31.34 51.77
N LEU A 325 -11.90 32.40 52.58
CA LEU A 325 -11.24 32.50 53.91
C LEU A 325 -12.10 31.91 55.05
N ARG A 326 -13.41 31.73 54.80
CA ARG A 326 -14.37 31.21 55.78
C ARG A 326 -14.47 29.64 55.71
N HIS A 327 -14.02 29.08 54.62
CA HIS A 327 -13.98 27.59 54.47
C HIS A 327 -12.88 27.00 55.34
N GLU A 328 -13.27 26.23 56.36
CA GLU A 328 -12.40 25.33 57.11
C GLU A 328 -12.15 24.04 56.39
#